data_570c8529284cece07944e0f2c0ce0d17
#
_entry.id   570c8529284cece07944e0f2c0ce0d17
#
_cell.length_a   1.000
_cell.length_b   1.000
_cell.length_c   1.000
_cell.angle_alpha   90.00
_cell.angle_beta   90.00
_cell.angle_gamma   90.00
#
_symmetry.space_group_name_H-M   'P 1'
#
loop_
_entity.id
_entity.type
_entity.pdbx_description
1 polymer ?
#
loop_
_entity_poly.entity_id
_entity_poly.type
_entity_poly.pdbx_seq_one_letter_code
_entity_poly.pdbx_strand_id
1 'polypeptide(L)'
;MKKKKWNRVLAVFWVTAAVISFLSGCSGKSAEKEDAETITVYLWTTKLYETYAPYIQEQLPDINIEFVVGNNDLDFYRFLNENGGLPDIITCCRFSLHDASPLKDSLMDLSTTNEAGAVYNTYIHSFTNQDGSVNWLPVCADVHGFVVNRDLFEKYDIPLPTDYESFVSACQAFDKVGIRGFTADYYYDYTCMETLQGLSASELSSVDGRKWRTIY
;
A
#
# COMPACT_ATOMS: atom_id res chain seq x y z
N MET A 1 54.57 42.93 3.26
CA MET A 1 53.81 41.74 3.64
C MET A 1 52.41 41.56 2.99
N LYS A 2 51.96 42.42 2.05
CA LYS A 2 50.62 42.33 1.41
C LYS A 2 50.58 41.52 0.09
N LYS A 3 51.67 41.33 -0.62
CA LYS A 3 51.72 40.63 -1.93
C LYS A 3 51.57 39.09 -1.78
N LYS A 4 51.93 38.48 -0.66
CA LYS A 4 51.88 37.01 -0.45
C LYS A 4 50.47 36.47 -0.18
N LYS A 5 49.51 37.32 0.28
CA LYS A 5 48.11 36.94 0.48
C LYS A 5 47.31 36.94 -0.81
N TRP A 6 47.61 37.79 -1.76
CA TRP A 6 46.85 37.88 -3.02
C TRP A 6 47.11 36.69 -3.95
N ASN A 7 48.37 36.23 -3.98
CA ASN A 7 48.71 35.05 -4.78
C ASN A 7 48.06 33.75 -4.26
N ARG A 8 47.73 33.67 -2.97
CA ARG A 8 46.99 32.52 -2.41
C ARG A 8 45.51 32.55 -2.75
N VAL A 9 44.91 33.72 -2.81
CA VAL A 9 43.50 33.90 -3.23
C VAL A 9 43.33 33.62 -4.71
N LEU A 10 44.23 34.07 -5.56
CA LEU A 10 44.25 33.77 -6.99
C LEU A 10 44.47 32.27 -7.27
N ALA A 11 45.34 31.61 -6.52
CA ALA A 11 45.57 30.15 -6.68
C ALA A 11 44.32 29.33 -6.28
N VAL A 12 43.59 29.73 -5.25
CA VAL A 12 42.33 29.05 -4.87
C VAL A 12 41.24 29.26 -5.92
N PHE A 13 41.18 30.44 -6.56
CA PHE A 13 40.20 30.72 -7.61
C PHE A 13 40.46 29.91 -8.89
N TRP A 14 41.73 29.66 -9.25
CA TRP A 14 42.08 28.81 -10.40
C TRP A 14 41.88 27.34 -10.14
N VAL A 15 42.03 26.87 -8.90
CA VAL A 15 41.77 25.47 -8.53
C VAL A 15 40.27 25.16 -8.54
N THR A 16 39.44 26.10 -8.06
CA THR A 16 37.97 25.93 -8.11
C THR A 16 37.43 25.99 -9.55
N ALA A 17 37.98 26.82 -10.41
CA ALA A 17 37.61 26.89 -11.83
C ALA A 17 38.02 25.59 -12.59
N ALA A 18 39.17 25.00 -12.25
CA ALA A 18 39.62 23.72 -12.86
C ALA A 18 38.79 22.53 -12.40
N VAL A 19 38.31 22.48 -11.17
CA VAL A 19 37.45 21.40 -10.65
C VAL A 19 36.06 21.43 -11.29
N ILE A 20 35.52 22.62 -11.57
CA ILE A 20 34.22 22.75 -12.25
C ILE A 20 34.32 22.30 -13.72
N SER A 21 35.48 22.44 -14.36
CA SER A 21 35.68 22.03 -15.78
C SER A 21 35.84 20.51 -15.96
N PHE A 22 36.16 19.75 -14.90
CA PHE A 22 36.27 18.27 -14.98
C PHE A 22 34.97 17.53 -14.71
N LEU A 23 33.92 18.21 -14.25
CA LEU A 23 32.60 17.61 -14.05
C LEU A 23 31.69 17.70 -15.28
N SER A 24 32.18 18.30 -16.38
CA SER A 24 31.41 18.43 -17.63
C SER A 24 31.80 17.41 -18.70
N GLY A 25 32.39 16.28 -18.33
CA GLY A 25 32.85 15.27 -19.25
C GLY A 25 32.11 13.95 -19.12
N CYS A 26 31.35 13.60 -20.15
CA CYS A 26 30.72 12.30 -20.44
C CYS A 26 29.40 12.02 -19.68
N SER A 27 28.35 12.73 -20.05
CA SER A 27 27.02 12.11 -20.09
C SER A 27 26.66 11.96 -21.57
N GLY A 28 26.55 10.70 -22.00
CA GLY A 28 25.92 10.38 -23.28
C GLY A 28 24.52 10.99 -23.25
N LYS A 29 24.20 11.82 -24.24
CA LYS A 29 22.88 12.36 -24.46
C LYS A 29 21.92 11.21 -24.71
N SER A 30 21.25 10.71 -23.66
CA SER A 30 19.87 10.31 -23.78
C SER A 30 19.13 11.61 -24.06
N ALA A 31 18.36 11.67 -25.13
CA ALA A 31 17.52 12.81 -25.44
C ALA A 31 16.63 13.07 -24.23
N GLU A 32 16.93 14.13 -23.47
CA GLU A 32 16.01 14.71 -22.53
C GLU A 32 14.78 15.09 -23.35
N LYS A 33 13.65 14.43 -23.08
CA LYS A 33 12.34 14.93 -23.46
C LYS A 33 12.15 16.22 -22.68
N GLU A 34 12.45 17.36 -23.33
CA GLU A 34 12.12 18.68 -22.79
C GLU A 34 10.62 18.73 -22.53
N ASP A 35 10.21 19.06 -21.31
CA ASP A 35 8.85 19.40 -20.86
C ASP A 35 7.81 18.27 -20.69
N ALA A 36 8.17 17.03 -20.51
CA ALA A 36 7.20 16.06 -20.01
C ALA A 36 7.01 16.24 -18.50
N GLU A 37 5.81 16.61 -18.08
CA GLU A 37 5.41 16.68 -16.67
C GLU A 37 5.69 15.30 -16.03
N THR A 38 6.40 15.29 -14.91
CA THR A 38 6.71 14.05 -14.19
C THR A 38 5.62 13.80 -13.16
N ILE A 39 4.97 12.65 -13.23
CA ILE A 39 4.00 12.21 -12.23
C ILE A 39 4.73 11.36 -11.18
N THR A 40 4.63 11.76 -9.93
CA THR A 40 5.19 11.01 -8.80
C THR A 40 4.16 10.03 -8.24
N VAL A 41 4.52 8.75 -8.15
CA VAL A 41 3.66 7.67 -7.64
C VAL A 41 4.28 7.05 -6.40
N TYR A 42 3.63 7.22 -5.27
CA TYR A 42 4.07 6.63 -4.01
C TYR A 42 3.40 5.27 -3.78
N LEU A 43 4.23 4.25 -3.66
CA LEU A 43 3.81 2.88 -3.39
C LEU A 43 4.22 2.49 -1.97
N TRP A 44 3.26 2.07 -1.15
CA TRP A 44 3.51 1.78 0.27
C TRP A 44 4.32 0.51 0.52
N THR A 45 4.56 -0.31 -0.50
CA THR A 45 5.36 -1.54 -0.39
C THR A 45 6.10 -1.85 -1.69
N THR A 46 7.30 -2.43 -1.56
CA THR A 46 8.11 -2.95 -2.67
C THR A 46 7.31 -3.96 -3.52
N LYS A 47 6.42 -4.72 -2.91
CA LYS A 47 5.58 -5.69 -3.64
C LYS A 47 4.66 -5.02 -4.66
N LEU A 48 4.07 -3.88 -4.32
CA LEU A 48 3.27 -3.11 -5.28
C LEU A 48 4.15 -2.56 -6.40
N TYR A 49 5.34 -2.06 -6.07
CA TYR A 49 6.29 -1.58 -7.07
C TYR A 49 6.65 -2.69 -8.07
N GLU A 50 7.08 -3.85 -7.60
CA GLU A 50 7.46 -4.98 -8.45
C GLU A 50 6.29 -5.47 -9.33
N THR A 51 5.06 -5.36 -8.83
CA THR A 51 3.87 -5.83 -9.54
C THR A 51 3.35 -4.83 -10.56
N TYR A 52 3.27 -3.56 -10.19
CA TYR A 52 2.54 -2.57 -10.99
C TYR A 52 3.44 -1.63 -11.81
N ALA A 53 4.64 -1.28 -11.33
CA ALA A 53 5.47 -0.30 -12.02
C ALA A 53 5.85 -0.72 -13.45
N PRO A 54 6.27 -1.97 -13.73
CA PRO A 54 6.56 -2.40 -15.09
C PRO A 54 5.36 -2.32 -16.01
N TYR A 55 4.18 -2.72 -15.52
CA TYR A 55 2.93 -2.68 -16.28
C TYR A 55 2.50 -1.24 -16.58
N ILE A 56 2.56 -0.35 -15.60
CA ILE A 56 2.21 1.06 -15.77
C ILE A 56 3.14 1.73 -16.79
N GLN A 57 4.43 1.49 -16.72
CA GLN A 57 5.41 2.03 -17.66
C GLN A 57 5.17 1.52 -19.09
N GLU A 58 4.77 0.26 -19.25
CA GLU A 58 4.42 -0.31 -20.56
C GLU A 58 3.15 0.33 -21.14
N GLN A 59 2.13 0.56 -20.32
CA GLN A 59 0.86 1.12 -20.76
C GLN A 59 0.93 2.65 -21.01
N LEU A 60 1.83 3.34 -20.35
CA LEU A 60 1.97 4.80 -20.38
C LEU A 60 3.40 5.23 -20.79
N PRO A 61 3.87 4.83 -21.99
CA PRO A 61 5.28 5.04 -22.39
C PRO A 61 5.62 6.52 -22.62
N ASP A 62 4.63 7.37 -22.82
CA ASP A 62 4.80 8.81 -23.11
C ASP A 62 4.73 9.68 -21.84
N ILE A 63 4.37 9.09 -20.69
CA ILE A 63 4.31 9.78 -19.41
C ILE A 63 5.59 9.47 -18.63
N ASN A 64 6.24 10.52 -18.11
CA ASN A 64 7.35 10.35 -17.21
C ASN A 64 6.82 10.06 -15.79
N ILE A 65 7.05 8.87 -15.28
CA ILE A 65 6.55 8.44 -13.96
C ILE A 65 7.75 8.12 -13.06
N GLU A 66 7.79 8.81 -11.92
CA GLU A 66 8.73 8.55 -10.85
C GLU A 66 8.05 7.73 -9.75
N PHE A 67 8.55 6.51 -9.51
CA PHE A 67 8.03 5.66 -8.45
C PHE A 67 8.86 5.82 -7.17
N VAL A 68 8.18 6.12 -6.08
CA VAL A 68 8.78 6.18 -4.74
C VAL A 68 8.18 5.06 -3.91
N VAL A 69 9.04 4.21 -3.33
CA VAL A 69 8.62 3.14 -2.43
C VAL A 69 8.89 3.56 -1.00
N GLY A 70 7.88 3.48 -0.17
CA GLY A 70 7.97 3.89 1.23
C GLY A 70 7.28 2.92 2.19
N ASN A 71 6.62 3.47 3.17
CA ASN A 71 5.91 2.71 4.18
C ASN A 71 4.41 3.07 4.19
N ASN A 72 3.65 2.37 5.04
CA ASN A 72 2.22 2.55 5.22
C ASN A 72 1.91 3.20 6.58
N ASP A 73 2.63 4.24 6.94
CA ASP A 73 2.46 4.96 8.20
C ASP A 73 1.59 6.20 7.97
N LEU A 74 0.46 6.29 8.67
CA LEU A 74 -0.45 7.43 8.58
C LEU A 74 0.21 8.75 9.00
N ASP A 75 1.05 8.72 10.02
CA ASP A 75 1.74 9.93 10.49
C ASP A 75 2.76 10.41 9.46
N PHE A 76 3.35 9.51 8.69
CA PHE A 76 4.20 9.85 7.57
C PHE A 76 3.44 10.57 6.45
N TYR A 77 2.27 10.07 6.05
CA TYR A 77 1.44 10.74 5.03
C TYR A 77 0.92 12.09 5.53
N ARG A 78 0.55 12.19 6.79
CA ARG A 78 0.17 13.47 7.41
C ARG A 78 1.31 14.46 7.36
N PHE A 79 2.52 14.04 7.72
CA PHE A 79 3.72 14.87 7.63
C PHE A 79 3.99 15.35 6.21
N LEU A 80 3.90 14.48 5.20
CA LEU A 80 4.05 14.88 3.80
C LEU A 80 3.01 15.92 3.39
N ASN A 81 1.76 15.71 3.76
CA ASN A 81 0.66 16.62 3.45
C ASN A 81 0.87 18.01 4.08
N GLU A 82 1.22 18.07 5.35
CA GLU A 82 1.44 19.32 6.08
C GLU A 82 2.64 20.11 5.55
N ASN A 83 3.61 19.45 4.93
CA ASN A 83 4.81 20.06 4.38
C ASN A 83 4.76 20.26 2.84
N GLY A 84 3.61 20.04 2.21
CA GLY A 84 3.43 20.20 0.76
C GLY A 84 4.22 19.20 -0.07
N GLY A 85 4.54 18.03 0.49
CA GLY A 85 5.34 16.99 -0.13
C GLY A 85 4.55 15.74 -0.51
N LEU A 86 3.20 15.81 -0.60
CA LEU A 86 2.41 14.68 -1.11
C LEU A 86 2.76 14.44 -2.58
N PRO A 87 3.07 13.18 -2.95
CA PRO A 87 3.15 12.77 -4.35
C PRO A 87 1.81 12.94 -5.08
N ASP A 88 1.85 12.99 -6.42
CA ASP A 88 0.64 13.16 -7.23
C ASP A 88 -0.33 12.00 -7.09
N ILE A 89 0.21 10.79 -6.94
CA ILE A 89 -0.57 9.58 -6.66
C ILE A 89 0.01 8.89 -5.44
N ILE A 90 -0.85 8.55 -4.49
CA ILE A 90 -0.45 7.80 -3.29
C ILE A 90 -1.23 6.50 -3.17
N THR A 91 -0.58 5.46 -2.68
CA THR A 91 -1.24 4.22 -2.28
C THR A 91 -1.13 4.03 -0.78
N CYS A 92 -2.13 3.42 -0.18
CA CYS A 92 -2.12 3.09 1.24
C CYS A 92 -2.83 1.77 1.50
N CYS A 93 -2.61 1.23 2.70
CA CYS A 93 -3.33 0.08 3.22
C CYS A 93 -3.93 0.47 4.58
N ARG A 94 -5.17 0.12 4.84
CA ARG A 94 -5.82 0.23 6.17
C ARG A 94 -5.99 1.62 6.75
N PHE A 95 -5.81 2.68 6.00
CA PHE A 95 -6.15 4.00 6.51
C PHE A 95 -7.65 4.19 6.55
N SER A 96 -8.10 5.07 7.42
CA SER A 96 -9.48 5.52 7.38
C SER A 96 -9.76 6.15 6.03
N LEU A 97 -10.71 5.58 5.33
CA LEU A 97 -10.97 5.87 3.94
C LEU A 97 -12.17 6.81 3.75
N HIS A 98 -12.67 7.36 4.86
CA HIS A 98 -13.85 8.21 4.89
C HIS A 98 -13.51 9.62 5.38
N ASP A 99 -14.55 10.37 5.75
CA ASP A 99 -14.47 11.73 6.29
C ASP A 99 -13.49 11.91 7.46
N ALA A 100 -13.19 10.82 8.16
CA ALA A 100 -12.18 10.82 9.22
C ALA A 100 -10.74 10.78 8.72
N SER A 101 -10.51 10.59 7.41
CA SER A 101 -9.16 10.62 6.86
C SER A 101 -8.56 12.01 6.98
N PRO A 102 -7.36 12.14 7.59
CA PRO A 102 -6.68 13.42 7.69
C PRO A 102 -6.22 13.98 6.33
N LEU A 103 -6.33 13.18 5.26
CA LEU A 103 -5.93 13.55 3.90
C LEU A 103 -7.12 13.93 3.02
N LYS A 104 -8.37 13.82 3.50
CA LYS A 104 -9.57 14.02 2.67
C LYS A 104 -9.52 15.32 1.86
N ASP A 105 -9.21 16.42 2.52
CA ASP A 105 -9.24 17.76 1.92
C ASP A 105 -8.07 18.01 0.93
N SER A 106 -7.08 17.14 0.92
CA SER A 106 -5.91 17.20 0.05
C SER A 106 -5.98 16.24 -1.13
N LEU A 107 -6.98 15.38 -1.17
CA LEU A 107 -7.17 14.38 -2.21
C LEU A 107 -8.29 14.78 -3.16
N MET A 108 -8.08 14.46 -4.43
CA MET A 108 -9.06 14.68 -5.49
C MET A 108 -10.32 13.85 -5.25
N ASP A 109 -11.49 14.39 -5.58
CA ASP A 109 -12.72 13.62 -5.67
C ASP A 109 -12.76 12.83 -6.99
N LEU A 110 -12.77 11.52 -6.87
CA LEU A 110 -12.77 10.56 -7.96
C LEU A 110 -14.17 10.05 -8.30
N SER A 111 -15.22 10.51 -7.61
CA SER A 111 -16.60 9.97 -7.74
C SER A 111 -17.17 10.04 -9.16
N THR A 112 -16.68 10.97 -9.97
CA THR A 112 -17.13 11.18 -11.36
C THR A 112 -16.24 10.52 -12.40
N THR A 113 -15.20 9.80 -11.99
CA THR A 113 -14.30 9.11 -12.92
C THR A 113 -14.90 7.80 -13.44
N ASN A 114 -14.49 7.38 -14.62
CA ASN A 114 -14.90 6.08 -15.18
C ASN A 114 -14.41 4.91 -14.31
N GLU A 115 -13.26 5.07 -13.70
CA GLU A 115 -12.61 4.08 -12.83
C GLU A 115 -13.45 3.83 -11.57
N ALA A 116 -14.00 4.88 -10.96
CA ALA A 116 -14.93 4.73 -9.84
C ALA A 116 -16.19 3.96 -10.24
N GLY A 117 -16.72 4.21 -11.44
CA GLY A 117 -17.87 3.49 -11.99
C GLY A 117 -17.58 2.02 -12.35
N ALA A 118 -16.31 1.68 -12.60
CA ALA A 118 -15.90 0.31 -12.91
C ALA A 118 -15.69 -0.58 -11.67
N VAL A 119 -15.55 0.02 -10.48
CA VAL A 119 -15.38 -0.73 -9.23
C VAL A 119 -16.72 -1.31 -8.79
N TYR A 120 -16.70 -2.56 -8.29
CA TYR A 120 -17.90 -3.18 -7.73
C TYR A 120 -18.53 -2.31 -6.64
N ASN A 121 -19.84 -2.14 -6.69
CA ASN A 121 -20.60 -1.31 -5.74
C ASN A 121 -20.26 -1.58 -4.27
N THR A 122 -20.01 -2.82 -3.89
CA THR A 122 -19.64 -3.17 -2.52
C THR A 122 -18.35 -2.51 -2.07
N TYR A 123 -17.37 -2.43 -2.96
CA TYR A 123 -16.08 -1.79 -2.63
C TYR A 123 -16.18 -0.28 -2.67
N ILE A 124 -16.75 0.29 -3.74
CA ILE A 124 -16.88 1.75 -3.85
C ILE A 124 -17.70 2.34 -2.71
N HIS A 125 -18.74 1.64 -2.27
CA HIS A 125 -19.57 2.09 -1.15
C HIS A 125 -18.79 2.17 0.17
N SER A 126 -17.78 1.32 0.34
CA SER A 126 -16.88 1.37 1.50
C SER A 126 -15.87 2.53 1.43
N PHE A 127 -15.73 3.18 0.29
CA PHE A 127 -14.82 4.31 0.07
C PHE A 127 -15.54 5.64 -0.18
N THR A 128 -16.87 5.63 -0.13
CA THR A 128 -17.69 6.82 -0.34
C THR A 128 -17.87 7.58 0.97
N ASN A 129 -17.52 8.84 0.96
CA ASN A 129 -17.73 9.76 2.08
C ASN A 129 -19.22 10.10 2.26
N GLN A 130 -19.58 10.71 3.38
CA GLN A 130 -20.96 11.09 3.69
C GLN A 130 -21.53 12.10 2.69
N ASP A 131 -20.69 12.95 2.10
CA ASP A 131 -21.05 13.92 1.06
C ASP A 131 -21.13 13.30 -0.35
N GLY A 132 -20.85 12.02 -0.50
CA GLY A 132 -20.85 11.30 -1.76
C GLY A 132 -19.54 11.34 -2.53
N SER A 133 -18.54 12.08 -2.06
CA SER A 133 -17.20 12.11 -2.68
C SER A 133 -16.45 10.80 -2.47
N VAL A 134 -15.51 10.48 -3.35
CA VAL A 134 -14.66 9.29 -3.32
C VAL A 134 -13.22 9.72 -3.51
N ASN A 135 -12.40 9.58 -2.49
CA ASN A 135 -10.98 9.96 -2.56
C ASN A 135 -10.04 8.76 -2.78
N TRP A 136 -10.54 7.55 -2.63
CA TRP A 136 -9.77 6.33 -2.73
C TRP A 136 -10.44 5.31 -3.63
N LEU A 137 -9.64 4.65 -4.46
CA LEU A 137 -10.09 3.50 -5.25
C LEU A 137 -9.30 2.26 -4.87
N PRO A 138 -9.96 1.10 -4.71
CA PRO A 138 -9.28 -0.15 -4.44
C PRO A 138 -8.50 -0.59 -5.69
N VAL A 139 -7.21 -0.86 -5.54
CA VAL A 139 -6.34 -1.36 -6.62
C VAL A 139 -6.06 -2.85 -6.47
N CYS A 140 -6.18 -3.39 -5.26
CA CYS A 140 -6.05 -4.81 -4.95
C CYS A 140 -6.85 -5.14 -3.69
N ALA A 141 -7.04 -6.43 -3.45
CA ALA A 141 -7.66 -6.93 -2.23
C ALA A 141 -6.87 -8.13 -1.70
N ASP A 142 -6.76 -8.20 -0.39
CA ASP A 142 -6.26 -9.39 0.28
C ASP A 142 -7.43 -10.34 0.58
N VAL A 143 -7.19 -11.62 0.37
CA VAL A 143 -8.15 -12.67 0.72
C VAL A 143 -7.68 -13.34 2.00
N HIS A 144 -8.46 -13.18 3.05
CA HIS A 144 -8.24 -13.86 4.32
C HIS A 144 -9.05 -15.14 4.39
N GLY A 145 -8.43 -16.22 4.84
CA GLY A 145 -9.09 -17.50 4.95
C GLY A 145 -8.20 -18.53 5.63
N PHE A 146 -8.74 -19.73 5.77
CA PHE A 146 -7.99 -20.85 6.31
C PHE A 146 -7.27 -21.61 5.19
N VAL A 147 -5.98 -21.79 5.35
CA VAL A 147 -5.20 -22.71 4.52
C VAL A 147 -5.22 -24.07 5.19
N VAL A 148 -5.69 -25.08 4.47
CA VAL A 148 -5.79 -26.46 4.97
C VAL A 148 -4.80 -27.36 4.25
N ASN A 149 -4.12 -28.24 4.99
CA ASN A 149 -3.30 -29.31 4.44
C ASN A 149 -4.19 -30.52 4.15
N ARG A 150 -4.69 -30.63 2.93
CA ARG A 150 -5.62 -31.69 2.52
C ARG A 150 -5.03 -33.08 2.69
N ASP A 151 -3.73 -33.27 2.46
CA ASP A 151 -3.09 -34.60 2.59
C ASP A 151 -3.14 -35.10 4.04
N LEU A 152 -3.09 -34.19 5.03
CA LEU A 152 -3.27 -34.59 6.44
C LEU A 152 -4.69 -34.98 6.74
N PHE A 153 -5.69 -34.30 6.21
CA PHE A 153 -7.09 -34.68 6.37
C PHE A 153 -7.36 -36.06 5.78
N GLU A 154 -6.88 -36.32 4.56
CA GLU A 154 -7.00 -37.61 3.89
C GLU A 154 -6.23 -38.71 4.63
N LYS A 155 -5.00 -38.45 5.06
CA LYS A 155 -4.15 -39.41 5.76
C LYS A 155 -4.76 -39.93 7.06
N TYR A 156 -5.46 -39.09 7.80
CA TYR A 156 -6.04 -39.42 9.11
C TYR A 156 -7.56 -39.64 9.06
N ASP A 157 -8.12 -39.66 7.86
CA ASP A 157 -9.57 -39.85 7.64
C ASP A 157 -10.42 -38.86 8.45
N ILE A 158 -9.97 -37.59 8.46
CA ILE A 158 -10.65 -36.50 9.13
C ILE A 158 -11.41 -35.69 8.06
N PRO A 159 -12.74 -35.51 8.20
CA PRO A 159 -13.51 -34.70 7.25
C PRO A 159 -13.07 -33.23 7.22
N LEU A 160 -13.06 -32.61 6.03
CA LEU A 160 -12.86 -31.17 5.90
C LEU A 160 -14.03 -30.44 6.58
N PRO A 161 -13.73 -29.42 7.42
CA PRO A 161 -14.77 -28.70 8.13
C PRO A 161 -15.57 -27.81 7.18
N THR A 162 -16.87 -27.69 7.42
CA THR A 162 -17.82 -26.87 6.68
C THR A 162 -18.47 -25.77 7.53
N ASP A 163 -18.32 -25.87 8.83
CA ASP A 163 -18.82 -24.94 9.83
C ASP A 163 -17.89 -24.89 11.06
N TYR A 164 -18.23 -24.04 12.02
CA TYR A 164 -17.41 -23.87 13.22
C TYR A 164 -17.33 -25.14 14.07
N GLU A 165 -18.42 -25.88 14.21
CA GLU A 165 -18.49 -27.10 15.04
C GLU A 165 -17.63 -28.21 14.44
N SER A 166 -17.71 -28.41 13.13
CA SER A 166 -16.90 -29.38 12.41
C SER A 166 -15.42 -28.96 12.39
N PHE A 167 -15.13 -27.66 12.36
CA PHE A 167 -13.76 -27.11 12.50
C PHE A 167 -13.16 -27.46 13.86
N VAL A 168 -13.89 -27.23 14.95
CA VAL A 168 -13.44 -27.59 16.31
C VAL A 168 -13.24 -29.11 16.43
N SER A 169 -14.15 -29.89 15.86
CA SER A 169 -14.07 -31.36 15.85
C SER A 169 -12.83 -31.86 15.10
N ALA A 170 -12.53 -31.28 13.96
CA ALA A 170 -11.32 -31.60 13.19
C ALA A 170 -10.03 -31.24 13.97
N CYS A 171 -9.97 -30.09 14.62
CA CYS A 171 -8.85 -29.69 15.47
C CYS A 171 -8.63 -30.73 16.59
N GLN A 172 -9.70 -31.12 17.29
CA GLN A 172 -9.63 -32.14 18.35
C GLN A 172 -9.21 -33.53 17.83
N ALA A 173 -9.61 -33.87 16.61
CA ALA A 173 -9.20 -35.12 15.99
C ALA A 173 -7.69 -35.13 15.67
N PHE A 174 -7.16 -34.05 15.16
CA PHE A 174 -5.71 -33.90 14.94
C PHE A 174 -4.92 -33.92 16.24
N ASP A 175 -5.39 -33.25 17.29
CA ASP A 175 -4.72 -33.26 18.60
C ASP A 175 -4.57 -34.67 19.17
N LYS A 176 -5.58 -35.55 18.97
CA LYS A 176 -5.52 -36.97 19.40
C LYS A 176 -4.43 -37.79 18.70
N VAL A 177 -4.03 -37.38 17.50
CA VAL A 177 -2.94 -38.03 16.75
C VAL A 177 -1.61 -37.26 16.87
N GLY A 178 -1.53 -36.30 17.80
CA GLY A 178 -0.32 -35.55 18.11
C GLY A 178 0.02 -34.44 17.09
N ILE A 179 -0.94 -34.05 16.27
CA ILE A 179 -0.81 -32.97 15.30
C ILE A 179 -1.59 -31.75 15.81
N ARG A 180 -0.97 -30.58 15.82
CA ARG A 180 -1.68 -29.34 16.16
C ARG A 180 -2.76 -29.06 15.12
N GLY A 181 -4.03 -29.07 15.55
CA GLY A 181 -5.16 -28.92 14.66
C GLY A 181 -5.32 -27.53 14.05
N PHE A 182 -4.83 -26.49 14.72
CA PHE A 182 -4.92 -25.12 14.24
C PHE A 182 -3.71 -24.29 14.67
N THR A 183 -3.24 -23.43 13.79
CA THR A 183 -2.19 -22.44 14.07
C THR A 183 -2.58 -21.11 13.43
N ALA A 184 -2.45 -20.03 14.16
CA ALA A 184 -2.62 -18.69 13.65
C ALA A 184 -1.41 -17.83 14.05
N ASP A 185 -1.19 -16.77 13.32
CA ASP A 185 -0.22 -15.76 13.70
C ASP A 185 -0.84 -14.81 14.74
N TYR A 186 -0.24 -14.76 15.90
CA TYR A 186 -0.62 -13.87 17.01
C TYR A 186 0.52 -12.92 17.41
N TYR A 187 1.48 -12.76 16.53
CA TYR A 187 2.63 -11.90 16.81
C TYR A 187 2.25 -10.42 16.80
N TYR A 188 1.38 -10.03 15.88
CA TYR A 188 0.85 -8.68 15.78
C TYR A 188 -0.61 -8.60 16.21
N ASP A 189 -1.03 -7.50 16.80
CA ASP A 189 -2.42 -7.29 17.23
C ASP A 189 -3.40 -7.43 16.07
N TYR A 190 -3.03 -6.95 14.88
CA TYR A 190 -3.90 -7.03 13.71
C TYR A 190 -4.11 -8.47 13.23
N THR A 191 -3.14 -9.36 13.34
CA THR A 191 -3.31 -10.78 12.95
C THR A 191 -4.24 -11.53 13.90
N CYS A 192 -4.26 -11.16 15.20
CA CYS A 192 -5.28 -11.61 16.13
C CYS A 192 -6.67 -11.17 15.69
N MET A 193 -6.82 -9.89 15.32
CA MET A 193 -8.10 -9.35 14.87
C MET A 193 -8.57 -9.99 13.57
N GLU A 194 -7.68 -10.21 12.61
CA GLU A 194 -8.00 -10.90 11.35
C GLU A 194 -8.47 -12.34 11.59
N THR A 195 -7.80 -13.06 12.50
CA THR A 195 -8.22 -14.42 12.90
C THR A 195 -9.61 -14.40 13.52
N LEU A 196 -9.88 -13.47 14.44
CA LEU A 196 -11.19 -13.32 15.06
C LEU A 196 -12.27 -12.97 14.03
N GLN A 197 -12.00 -12.06 13.12
CA GLN A 197 -12.90 -11.69 12.03
C GLN A 197 -13.20 -12.88 11.13
N GLY A 198 -12.20 -13.70 10.80
CA GLY A 198 -12.38 -14.91 10.00
C GLY A 198 -13.29 -15.92 10.70
N LEU A 199 -13.07 -16.18 11.98
CA LEU A 199 -13.88 -17.12 12.78
C LEU A 199 -15.32 -16.63 13.00
N SER A 200 -15.53 -15.32 13.08
CA SER A 200 -16.84 -14.70 13.29
C SER A 200 -17.50 -14.16 12.02
N ALA A 201 -16.95 -14.44 10.84
CA ALA A 201 -17.40 -13.86 9.58
C ALA A 201 -18.89 -14.11 9.29
N SER A 202 -19.42 -15.30 9.59
CA SER A 202 -20.83 -15.64 9.39
C SER A 202 -21.74 -14.76 10.27
N GLU A 203 -21.39 -14.57 11.53
CA GLU A 203 -22.12 -13.74 12.47
C GLU A 203 -22.06 -12.25 12.08
N LEU A 204 -20.86 -11.75 11.80
CA LEU A 204 -20.67 -10.36 11.39
C LEU A 204 -21.34 -10.02 10.05
N SER A 205 -21.49 -11.00 9.16
CA SER A 205 -22.17 -10.84 7.86
C SER A 205 -23.69 -11.04 7.95
N SER A 206 -24.21 -11.51 9.06
CA SER A 206 -25.63 -11.70 9.30
C SER A 206 -26.39 -10.36 9.30
N VAL A 207 -27.72 -10.41 9.21
CA VAL A 207 -28.58 -9.19 9.30
C VAL A 207 -28.35 -8.46 10.62
N ASP A 208 -28.25 -9.22 11.71
CA ASP A 208 -28.08 -8.64 13.04
C ASP A 208 -26.65 -8.12 13.25
N GLY A 209 -25.64 -8.82 12.75
CA GLY A 209 -24.26 -8.33 12.75
C GLY A 209 -24.08 -7.04 11.94
N ARG A 210 -24.78 -6.89 10.82
CA ARG A 210 -24.79 -5.63 10.07
C ARG A 210 -25.45 -4.50 10.82
N LYS A 211 -26.56 -4.75 11.50
CA LYS A 211 -27.22 -3.75 12.38
C LYS A 211 -26.30 -3.32 13.51
N TRP A 212 -25.63 -4.27 14.13
CA TRP A 212 -24.68 -3.97 15.20
C TRP A 212 -23.57 -3.03 14.74
N ARG A 213 -22.98 -3.26 13.57
CA ARG A 213 -21.92 -2.41 13.00
C ARG A 213 -22.38 -0.99 12.65
N THR A 214 -23.68 -0.74 12.48
CA THR A 214 -24.21 0.60 12.20
C THR A 214 -24.51 1.41 13.48
N ILE A 215 -24.43 0.78 14.65
CA ILE A 215 -24.67 1.43 15.94
C ILE A 215 -23.35 1.89 16.58
N TYR A 216 -22.23 1.27 16.23
CA TYR A 216 -20.88 1.54 16.73
C TYR A 216 -19.94 1.95 15.60
#